data_b94b150465528b2f3a004975f6fe6212
#
_entry.id   b94b150465528b2f3a004975f6fe6212
#
_cell.length_a   1.000
_cell.length_b   1.000
_cell.length_c   1.000
_cell.angle_alpha   90.00
_cell.angle_beta   90.00
_cell.angle_gamma   90.00
#
_symmetry.space_group_name_H-M   'P 1'
#
loop_
_entity.id
_entity.type
_entity.pdbx_description
1 polymer ?
#
loop_
_entity_poly.entity_id
_entity_poly.type
_entity_poly.pdbx_seq_one_letter_code
_entity_poly.pdbx_strand_id
1 'polypeptide(L)'
;MKRINVSVSNDLICDNRVNKTCKSLVDYGLSVKLIGRAFKNSPNLPSRDYECKRLPIFFKKNAIYYAELNLKLFFYLLFSKQDFLWANDLDTLLPNYLVAKLKRKPLIFDSHEHFTQVPELKDNPFAKKVWKAVEKHCIKGCDAVFTVCNPIKDYFREEYNKESLVVRNIPPKIFFKEETISSSKKENIIVWQGAVNVERGLEELCEAMQWIDARLLIMGVGDIKSDLEKKVKTLQLEDKIHFLGRLPFEEMMNKTKSAKLAISIDKATNGNYAISLPNKIFEYIACSVPVLVSPLQEIKLIVEKYETGEFLSSYNPQDLAKQITNLLNNNIKLDLIAENCKKAAKELCWENEETQIFKTIKQLEK
;
A
#
# COMPACT_ATOMS: atom_id res chain seq x y z
N MET A 1 -23.05 12.64 17.59
CA MET A 1 -21.93 12.19 16.72
C MET A 1 -22.49 11.14 15.78
N LYS A 2 -22.34 11.32 14.45
CA LYS A 2 -22.74 10.31 13.44
C LYS A 2 -21.78 9.13 13.50
N ARG A 3 -22.30 7.93 13.21
CA ARG A 3 -21.55 6.66 13.31
C ARG A 3 -21.18 6.14 11.93
N ILE A 4 -19.96 5.67 11.79
CA ILE A 4 -19.48 5.02 10.58
C ILE A 4 -18.92 3.63 10.91
N ASN A 5 -19.40 2.61 10.20
CA ASN A 5 -18.85 1.26 10.27
C ASN A 5 -17.92 1.04 9.06
N VAL A 6 -16.65 0.78 9.36
CA VAL A 6 -15.59 0.54 8.39
C VAL A 6 -15.29 -0.95 8.37
N SER A 7 -15.37 -1.59 7.21
CA SER A 7 -15.22 -3.04 7.05
C SER A 7 -13.96 -3.40 6.30
N VAL A 8 -13.22 -4.41 6.79
CA VAL A 8 -12.04 -5.00 6.13
C VAL A 8 -12.06 -6.53 6.26
N SER A 9 -11.35 -7.23 5.39
CA SER A 9 -11.22 -8.69 5.42
C SER A 9 -10.02 -9.18 6.24
N ASN A 10 -9.18 -8.28 6.75
CA ASN A 10 -7.98 -8.60 7.54
C ASN A 10 -8.25 -8.64 9.06
N ASP A 11 -7.19 -8.90 9.84
CA ASP A 11 -7.26 -9.03 11.30
C ASP A 11 -7.08 -7.72 12.09
N LEU A 12 -7.12 -6.59 11.42
CA LEU A 12 -7.00 -5.24 11.97
C LEU A 12 -5.63 -4.85 12.53
N ILE A 13 -4.59 -5.66 12.34
CA ILE A 13 -3.27 -5.38 12.94
C ILE A 13 -2.42 -4.46 12.06
N CYS A 14 -2.37 -4.74 10.78
CA CYS A 14 -1.28 -4.29 9.92
C CYS A 14 -1.71 -3.41 8.74
N ASP A 15 -2.95 -2.98 8.70
CA ASP A 15 -3.45 -2.16 7.60
C ASP A 15 -3.27 -0.67 7.90
N ASN A 16 -2.15 -0.13 7.44
CA ASN A 16 -1.80 1.27 7.67
C ASN A 16 -2.75 2.25 6.97
N ARG A 17 -3.29 1.90 5.78
CA ARG A 17 -4.25 2.75 5.07
C ARG A 17 -5.55 2.85 5.86
N VAL A 18 -6.13 1.72 6.23
CA VAL A 18 -7.38 1.67 7.00
C VAL A 18 -7.22 2.36 8.35
N ASN A 19 -6.06 2.17 9.02
CA ASN A 19 -5.79 2.85 10.29
C ASN A 19 -5.75 4.38 10.12
N LYS A 20 -5.09 4.90 9.08
CA LYS A 20 -5.07 6.35 8.78
C LYS A 20 -6.48 6.86 8.46
N THR A 21 -7.21 6.16 7.60
CA THR A 21 -8.60 6.51 7.26
C THR A 21 -9.49 6.57 8.51
N CYS A 22 -9.40 5.56 9.39
CA CYS A 22 -10.18 5.57 10.62
C CYS A 22 -9.82 6.74 11.54
N LYS A 23 -8.53 7.07 11.68
CA LYS A 23 -8.08 8.25 12.43
C LYS A 23 -8.63 9.54 11.84
N SER A 24 -8.49 9.74 10.54
CA SER A 24 -9.05 10.91 9.86
C SER A 24 -10.56 11.05 10.06
N LEU A 25 -11.30 9.93 10.04
CA LEU A 25 -12.75 9.94 10.31
C LEU A 25 -13.08 10.32 11.77
N VAL A 26 -12.23 9.90 12.74
CA VAL A 26 -12.34 10.35 14.15
C VAL A 26 -12.04 11.84 14.25
N ASP A 27 -10.96 12.31 13.64
CA ASP A 27 -10.54 13.71 13.63
C ASP A 27 -11.59 14.62 12.97
N TYR A 28 -12.32 14.07 11.95
CA TYR A 28 -13.48 14.75 11.36
C TYR A 28 -14.67 14.86 12.31
N GLY A 29 -14.72 14.07 13.37
CA GLY A 29 -15.79 14.09 14.37
C GLY A 29 -16.82 12.96 14.24
N LEU A 30 -16.49 11.85 13.58
CA LEU A 30 -17.35 10.66 13.52
C LEU A 30 -17.02 9.66 14.64
N SER A 31 -18.03 8.91 15.06
CA SER A 31 -17.82 7.72 15.89
C SER A 31 -17.52 6.53 14.97
N VAL A 32 -16.26 6.10 14.96
CA VAL A 32 -15.76 5.07 14.04
C VAL A 32 -15.75 3.71 14.71
N LYS A 33 -16.23 2.69 13.98
CA LYS A 33 -16.09 1.29 14.34
C LYS A 33 -15.47 0.51 13.18
N LEU A 34 -14.26 0.01 13.39
CA LEU A 34 -13.55 -0.83 12.44
C LEU A 34 -13.89 -2.30 12.69
N ILE A 35 -14.34 -3.00 11.63
CA ILE A 35 -14.80 -4.38 11.68
C ILE A 35 -13.93 -5.21 10.75
N GLY A 36 -13.34 -6.29 11.29
CA GLY A 36 -12.54 -7.25 10.53
C GLY A 36 -12.69 -8.65 11.07
N ARG A 37 -11.78 -9.54 10.72
CA ARG A 37 -11.81 -10.95 11.13
C ARG A 37 -10.88 -11.25 12.30
N ALA A 38 -11.15 -12.34 13.01
CA ALA A 38 -10.20 -13.00 13.89
C ALA A 38 -10.10 -14.48 13.57
N PHE A 39 -8.90 -15.00 13.51
CA PHE A 39 -8.61 -16.42 13.63
C PHE A 39 -8.27 -16.78 15.08
N LYS A 40 -8.26 -18.09 15.41
CA LYS A 40 -7.94 -18.57 16.77
C LYS A 40 -6.64 -18.00 17.34
N ASN A 41 -5.64 -17.76 16.47
CA ASN A 41 -4.31 -17.29 16.84
C ASN A 41 -4.06 -15.83 16.42
N SER A 42 -5.10 -15.03 16.17
CA SER A 42 -4.91 -13.60 15.88
C SER A 42 -4.32 -12.88 17.09
N PRO A 43 -3.30 -12.03 16.91
CA PRO A 43 -2.67 -11.30 18.02
C PRO A 43 -3.64 -10.30 18.65
N ASN A 44 -3.32 -9.83 19.86
CA ASN A 44 -4.11 -8.80 20.53
C ASN A 44 -4.16 -7.51 19.72
N LEU A 45 -5.28 -6.79 19.79
CA LEU A 45 -5.41 -5.48 19.16
C LEU A 45 -4.62 -4.43 19.94
N PRO A 46 -3.87 -3.57 19.26
CA PRO A 46 -3.33 -2.38 19.90
C PRO A 46 -4.45 -1.42 20.33
N SER A 47 -4.17 -0.56 21.32
CA SER A 47 -5.09 0.52 21.70
C SER A 47 -5.26 1.49 20.52
N ARG A 48 -6.49 1.97 20.30
CA ARG A 48 -6.86 2.90 19.23
C ARG A 48 -7.92 3.88 19.71
N ASP A 49 -8.00 5.02 19.03
CA ASP A 49 -8.95 6.10 19.33
C ASP A 49 -10.37 5.79 18.80
N TYR A 50 -10.58 4.60 18.24
CA TYR A 50 -11.85 4.12 17.68
C TYR A 50 -12.12 2.67 18.06
N GLU A 51 -13.40 2.31 18.02
CA GLU A 51 -13.81 0.94 18.33
C GLU A 51 -13.32 -0.06 17.27
N CYS A 52 -12.85 -1.21 17.73
CA CYS A 52 -12.49 -2.34 16.89
C CYS A 52 -13.34 -3.57 17.22
N LYS A 53 -13.88 -4.23 16.20
CA LYS A 53 -14.63 -5.48 16.31
C LYS A 53 -14.04 -6.54 15.39
N ARG A 54 -13.68 -7.68 15.95
CA ARG A 54 -13.29 -8.86 15.17
C ARG A 54 -14.41 -9.87 15.14
N LEU A 55 -14.73 -10.34 13.93
CA LEU A 55 -15.66 -11.45 13.71
C LEU A 55 -14.87 -12.75 13.70
N PRO A 56 -15.22 -13.76 14.53
CA PRO A 56 -14.53 -15.04 14.50
C PRO A 56 -14.82 -15.76 13.18
N ILE A 57 -13.76 -16.15 12.46
CA ILE A 57 -13.82 -16.84 11.17
C ILE A 57 -13.15 -18.21 11.34
N PHE A 58 -13.82 -19.27 10.87
CA PHE A 58 -13.33 -20.64 10.98
C PHE A 58 -12.52 -21.05 9.75
N PHE A 59 -13.02 -20.74 8.56
CA PHE A 59 -12.34 -21.07 7.31
C PHE A 59 -11.22 -20.07 7.02
N LYS A 60 -10.08 -20.55 6.52
CA LYS A 60 -8.89 -19.70 6.35
C LYS A 60 -8.63 -19.29 4.91
N LYS A 61 -9.19 -20.03 3.94
CA LYS A 61 -8.88 -19.87 2.51
C LYS A 61 -10.11 -20.16 1.63
N ASN A 62 -10.01 -19.81 0.36
CA ASN A 62 -10.94 -20.12 -0.71
C ASN A 62 -12.33 -19.45 -0.59
N ALA A 63 -13.23 -19.80 -1.50
CA ALA A 63 -14.57 -19.24 -1.59
C ALA A 63 -15.38 -19.34 -0.28
N ILE A 64 -15.19 -20.41 0.49
CA ILE A 64 -15.89 -20.62 1.76
C ILE A 64 -15.48 -19.60 2.81
N TYR A 65 -14.19 -19.19 2.84
CA TYR A 65 -13.72 -18.10 3.69
C TYR A 65 -14.46 -16.79 3.40
N TYR A 66 -14.51 -16.40 2.13
CA TYR A 66 -15.22 -15.18 1.74
C TYR A 66 -16.73 -15.25 1.99
N ALA A 67 -17.34 -16.41 1.76
CA ALA A 67 -18.75 -16.62 2.05
C ALA A 67 -19.05 -16.48 3.54
N GLU A 68 -18.25 -17.11 4.42
CA GLU A 68 -18.38 -16.99 5.87
C GLU A 68 -18.19 -15.56 6.34
N LEU A 69 -17.14 -14.88 5.87
CA LEU A 69 -16.85 -13.49 6.22
C LEU A 69 -18.01 -12.57 5.81
N ASN A 70 -18.46 -12.65 4.55
CA ASN A 70 -19.52 -11.80 4.03
C ASN A 70 -20.85 -12.04 4.76
N LEU A 71 -21.18 -13.28 5.07
CA LEU A 71 -22.41 -13.63 5.81
C LEU A 71 -22.37 -13.05 7.23
N LYS A 72 -21.28 -13.26 7.95
CA LYS A 72 -21.11 -12.73 9.32
C LYS A 72 -21.07 -11.20 9.34
N LEU A 73 -20.39 -10.59 8.37
CA LEU A 73 -20.34 -9.14 8.24
C LEU A 73 -21.74 -8.57 7.91
N PHE A 74 -22.48 -9.20 7.01
CA PHE A 74 -23.84 -8.80 6.69
C PHE A 74 -24.75 -8.75 7.94
N PHE A 75 -24.81 -9.83 8.71
CA PHE A 75 -25.64 -9.87 9.92
C PHE A 75 -25.16 -8.89 10.98
N TYR A 76 -23.83 -8.78 11.16
CA TYR A 76 -23.28 -7.80 12.11
C TYR A 76 -23.69 -6.37 11.73
N LEU A 77 -23.52 -5.96 10.48
CA LEU A 77 -23.88 -4.63 9.98
C LEU A 77 -25.39 -4.41 10.02
N LEU A 78 -26.18 -5.46 9.73
CA LEU A 78 -27.66 -5.39 9.75
C LEU A 78 -28.19 -5.04 11.15
N PHE A 79 -27.60 -5.56 12.21
CA PHE A 79 -28.02 -5.31 13.58
C PHE A 79 -27.23 -4.18 14.27
N SER A 80 -26.21 -3.62 13.62
CA SER A 80 -25.45 -2.47 14.13
C SER A 80 -26.15 -1.15 13.86
N LYS A 81 -25.87 -0.14 14.69
CA LYS A 81 -26.29 1.25 14.45
C LYS A 81 -25.19 1.98 13.68
N GLN A 82 -25.51 2.51 12.51
CA GLN A 82 -24.61 3.31 11.67
C GLN A 82 -25.37 4.35 10.87
N ASP A 83 -24.68 5.44 10.54
CA ASP A 83 -25.16 6.49 9.63
C ASP A 83 -24.46 6.38 8.28
N PHE A 84 -23.23 5.82 8.25
CA PHE A 84 -22.45 5.55 7.06
C PHE A 84 -21.89 4.12 7.09
N LEU A 85 -21.70 3.57 5.92
CA LEU A 85 -21.01 2.30 5.68
C LEU A 85 -19.77 2.54 4.81
N TRP A 86 -18.63 1.99 5.20
CA TRP A 86 -17.38 2.07 4.46
C TRP A 86 -16.84 0.67 4.21
N ALA A 87 -16.81 0.25 2.95
CA ALA A 87 -16.26 -1.02 2.52
C ALA A 87 -14.84 -0.80 1.98
N ASN A 88 -13.85 -1.46 2.56
CA ASN A 88 -12.51 -1.53 1.99
C ASN A 88 -12.40 -2.81 1.16
N ASP A 89 -11.97 -2.65 -0.06
CA ASP A 89 -11.83 -3.66 -1.09
C ASP A 89 -13.13 -4.42 -1.46
N LEU A 90 -13.06 -5.12 -2.58
CA LEU A 90 -14.22 -5.78 -3.18
C LEU A 90 -14.77 -6.91 -2.30
N ASP A 91 -13.92 -7.54 -1.50
CA ASP A 91 -14.26 -8.67 -0.66
C ASP A 91 -15.15 -8.31 0.55
N THR A 92 -15.28 -7.02 0.89
CA THR A 92 -16.23 -6.53 1.90
C THR A 92 -17.41 -5.76 1.28
N LEU A 93 -17.39 -5.49 -0.02
CA LEU A 93 -18.36 -4.60 -0.65
C LEU A 93 -19.78 -5.15 -0.64
N LEU A 94 -19.98 -6.44 -0.97
CA LEU A 94 -21.32 -7.02 -1.09
C LEU A 94 -22.17 -6.92 0.19
N PRO A 95 -21.70 -7.32 1.38
CA PRO A 95 -22.49 -7.20 2.61
C PRO A 95 -22.78 -5.75 2.98
N ASN A 96 -21.81 -4.83 2.78
CA ASN A 96 -22.03 -3.40 2.99
C ASN A 96 -23.09 -2.85 2.04
N TYR A 97 -23.05 -3.20 0.76
CA TYR A 97 -24.02 -2.79 -0.24
C TYR A 97 -25.45 -3.25 0.12
N LEU A 98 -25.61 -4.53 0.48
CA LEU A 98 -26.93 -5.07 0.85
C LEU A 98 -27.51 -4.35 2.07
N VAL A 99 -26.69 -4.13 3.10
CA VAL A 99 -27.13 -3.42 4.31
C VAL A 99 -27.41 -1.93 4.03
N ALA A 100 -26.57 -1.28 3.22
CA ALA A 100 -26.79 0.10 2.79
C ALA A 100 -28.14 0.29 2.11
N LYS A 101 -28.50 -0.62 1.19
CA LYS A 101 -29.81 -0.62 0.52
C LYS A 101 -30.97 -0.87 1.48
N LEU A 102 -30.86 -1.87 2.36
CA LEU A 102 -31.91 -2.22 3.33
C LEU A 102 -32.17 -1.09 4.33
N LYS A 103 -31.11 -0.43 4.80
CA LYS A 103 -31.19 0.64 5.81
C LYS A 103 -31.27 2.05 5.23
N ARG A 104 -31.13 2.17 3.91
CA ARG A 104 -31.09 3.47 3.20
C ARG A 104 -29.99 4.38 3.77
N LYS A 105 -28.76 3.83 3.93
CA LYS A 105 -27.61 4.54 4.45
C LYS A 105 -26.57 4.73 3.36
N PRO A 106 -25.85 5.86 3.33
CA PRO A 106 -24.77 6.07 2.38
C PRO A 106 -23.68 5.00 2.47
N LEU A 107 -23.21 4.55 1.31
CA LEU A 107 -22.16 3.56 1.15
C LEU A 107 -20.95 4.18 0.46
N ILE A 108 -19.80 4.08 1.12
CA ILE A 108 -18.49 4.46 0.59
C ILE A 108 -17.72 3.19 0.28
N PHE A 109 -17.12 3.13 -0.91
CA PHE A 109 -16.24 2.04 -1.33
C PHE A 109 -14.83 2.56 -1.52
N ASP A 110 -13.84 1.95 -0.86
CA ASP A 110 -12.42 2.27 -0.95
C ASP A 110 -11.66 1.08 -1.55
N SER A 111 -11.30 1.19 -2.84
CA SER A 111 -10.60 0.16 -3.60
C SER A 111 -9.10 0.39 -3.54
N HIS A 112 -8.38 -0.50 -2.86
CA HIS A 112 -6.93 -0.38 -2.65
C HIS A 112 -6.10 -0.94 -3.81
N GLU A 113 -6.74 -1.74 -4.68
CA GLU A 113 -6.09 -2.37 -5.84
C GLU A 113 -7.12 -2.68 -6.93
N HIS A 114 -6.65 -3.05 -8.11
CA HIS A 114 -7.52 -3.59 -9.14
C HIS A 114 -7.84 -5.05 -8.83
N PHE A 115 -8.75 -5.27 -7.88
CA PHE A 115 -9.04 -6.55 -7.24
C PHE A 115 -9.28 -7.69 -8.24
N THR A 116 -9.96 -7.42 -9.37
CA THR A 116 -10.23 -8.45 -10.38
C THR A 116 -9.02 -8.81 -11.25
N GLN A 117 -7.87 -8.14 -11.06
CA GLN A 117 -6.61 -8.39 -11.76
C GLN A 117 -5.47 -8.84 -10.83
N VAL A 118 -5.78 -9.17 -9.57
CA VAL A 118 -4.78 -9.68 -8.64
C VAL A 118 -4.24 -11.04 -9.10
N PRO A 119 -2.96 -11.34 -8.82
CA PRO A 119 -2.33 -12.60 -9.26
C PRO A 119 -3.09 -13.85 -8.83
N GLU A 120 -3.70 -13.84 -7.65
CA GLU A 120 -4.45 -14.97 -7.07
C GLU A 120 -5.70 -15.36 -7.89
N LEU A 121 -6.20 -14.44 -8.70
CA LEU A 121 -7.36 -14.70 -9.59
C LEU A 121 -6.94 -15.08 -11.01
N LYS A 122 -5.64 -15.03 -11.35
CA LYS A 122 -5.13 -15.33 -12.69
C LYS A 122 -5.50 -16.74 -13.13
N ASP A 123 -5.32 -17.70 -12.23
CA ASP A 123 -5.53 -19.13 -12.51
C ASP A 123 -6.92 -19.63 -12.07
N ASN A 124 -7.82 -18.72 -11.69
CA ASN A 124 -9.19 -19.06 -11.28
C ASN A 124 -10.23 -18.20 -12.02
N PRO A 125 -10.55 -18.52 -13.28
CA PRO A 125 -11.51 -17.75 -14.10
C PRO A 125 -12.91 -17.69 -13.49
N PHE A 126 -13.35 -18.74 -12.80
CA PHE A 126 -14.66 -18.77 -12.14
C PHE A 126 -14.72 -17.76 -10.98
N ALA A 127 -13.74 -17.75 -10.08
CA ALA A 127 -13.67 -16.77 -9.00
C ALA A 127 -13.59 -15.34 -9.56
N LYS A 128 -12.77 -15.13 -10.59
CA LYS A 128 -12.70 -13.82 -11.28
C LYS A 128 -14.05 -13.37 -11.83
N LYS A 129 -14.81 -14.27 -12.45
CA LYS A 129 -16.16 -13.98 -12.96
C LYS A 129 -17.13 -13.61 -11.84
N VAL A 130 -17.09 -14.32 -10.72
CA VAL A 130 -17.93 -14.02 -9.54
C VAL A 130 -17.59 -12.64 -8.98
N TRP A 131 -16.30 -12.33 -8.75
CA TRP A 131 -15.89 -11.04 -8.24
C TRP A 131 -16.24 -9.89 -9.20
N LYS A 132 -16.06 -10.09 -10.50
CA LYS A 132 -16.48 -9.09 -11.51
C LYS A 132 -18.00 -8.85 -11.51
N ALA A 133 -18.79 -9.88 -11.26
CA ALA A 133 -20.24 -9.74 -11.11
C ALA A 133 -20.62 -8.96 -9.84
N VAL A 134 -19.95 -9.23 -8.71
CA VAL A 134 -20.14 -8.47 -7.46
C VAL A 134 -19.75 -7.00 -7.67
N GLU A 135 -18.58 -6.73 -8.25
CA GLU A 135 -18.12 -5.38 -8.55
C GLU A 135 -19.13 -4.62 -9.42
N LYS A 136 -19.50 -5.19 -10.56
CA LYS A 136 -20.48 -4.59 -11.50
C LYS A 136 -21.82 -4.27 -10.86
N HIS A 137 -22.30 -5.15 -9.98
CA HIS A 137 -23.60 -4.98 -9.34
C HIS A 137 -23.56 -3.93 -8.22
N CYS A 138 -22.51 -3.95 -7.39
CA CYS A 138 -22.45 -3.14 -6.17
C CYS A 138 -21.92 -1.72 -6.41
N ILE A 139 -20.94 -1.55 -7.32
CA ILE A 139 -20.25 -0.27 -7.49
C ILE A 139 -21.18 0.89 -7.90
N LYS A 140 -22.17 0.59 -8.73
CA LYS A 140 -23.16 1.60 -9.16
C LYS A 140 -24.00 2.14 -8.01
N GLY A 141 -24.17 1.35 -6.98
CA GLY A 141 -24.95 1.73 -5.81
C GLY A 141 -24.14 2.31 -4.65
N CYS A 142 -22.83 2.51 -4.82
CA CYS A 142 -22.01 3.26 -3.88
C CYS A 142 -22.26 4.76 -4.05
N ASP A 143 -22.39 5.50 -2.96
CA ASP A 143 -22.55 6.96 -2.99
C ASP A 143 -21.24 7.66 -3.25
N ALA A 144 -20.11 7.10 -2.79
CA ALA A 144 -18.76 7.54 -3.10
C ALA A 144 -17.84 6.34 -3.35
N VAL A 145 -16.84 6.54 -4.23
CA VAL A 145 -15.81 5.55 -4.53
C VAL A 145 -14.44 6.23 -4.43
N PHE A 146 -13.55 5.64 -3.63
CA PHE A 146 -12.14 5.99 -3.57
C PHE A 146 -11.29 4.92 -4.22
N THR A 147 -10.14 5.32 -4.74
CA THR A 147 -9.11 4.42 -5.27
C THR A 147 -7.71 5.00 -5.06
N VAL A 148 -6.68 4.25 -5.38
CA VAL A 148 -5.29 4.60 -5.04
C VAL A 148 -4.49 5.21 -6.19
N CYS A 149 -4.96 5.09 -7.44
CA CYS A 149 -4.25 5.60 -8.62
C CYS A 149 -5.22 5.89 -9.78
N ASN A 150 -4.73 6.67 -10.77
CA ASN A 150 -5.53 7.07 -11.92
C ASN A 150 -5.98 5.89 -12.81
N PRO A 151 -5.17 4.88 -13.12
CA PRO A 151 -5.64 3.75 -13.93
C PRO A 151 -6.84 3.01 -13.35
N ILE A 152 -6.93 2.85 -12.03
CA ILE A 152 -8.11 2.23 -11.40
C ILE A 152 -9.31 3.18 -11.45
N LYS A 153 -9.11 4.49 -11.29
CA LYS A 153 -10.15 5.49 -11.49
C LYS A 153 -10.72 5.43 -12.91
N ASP A 154 -9.84 5.39 -13.91
CA ASP A 154 -10.23 5.31 -15.32
C ASP A 154 -10.98 4.01 -15.62
N TYR A 155 -10.50 2.88 -15.08
CA TYR A 155 -11.20 1.60 -15.17
C TYR A 155 -12.65 1.68 -14.64
N PHE A 156 -12.88 2.29 -13.47
CA PHE A 156 -14.23 2.42 -12.92
C PHE A 156 -15.12 3.33 -13.77
N ARG A 157 -14.56 4.39 -14.33
CA ARG A 157 -15.27 5.28 -15.24
C ARG A 157 -15.65 4.58 -16.55
N GLU A 158 -14.70 3.88 -17.17
CA GLU A 158 -14.88 3.24 -18.47
C GLU A 158 -15.78 2.00 -18.40
N GLU A 159 -15.53 1.12 -17.43
CA GLU A 159 -16.27 -0.15 -17.32
C GLU A 159 -17.66 0.01 -16.69
N TYR A 160 -17.83 0.94 -15.75
CA TYR A 160 -19.07 1.05 -14.96
C TYR A 160 -19.76 2.40 -15.03
N ASN A 161 -19.20 3.36 -15.75
CA ASN A 161 -19.63 4.75 -15.73
C ASN A 161 -19.75 5.30 -14.29
N LYS A 162 -18.72 5.00 -13.47
CA LYS A 162 -18.66 5.39 -12.06
C LYS A 162 -17.48 6.29 -11.79
N GLU A 163 -17.76 7.52 -11.38
CA GLU A 163 -16.73 8.45 -10.93
C GLU A 163 -16.14 8.00 -9.59
N SER A 164 -14.83 8.15 -9.47
CA SER A 164 -14.09 7.87 -8.24
C SER A 164 -13.02 8.92 -7.98
N LEU A 165 -12.64 9.05 -6.71
CA LEU A 165 -11.62 9.99 -6.25
C LEU A 165 -10.34 9.22 -5.91
N VAL A 166 -9.20 9.75 -6.33
CA VAL A 166 -7.91 9.16 -5.98
C VAL A 166 -7.49 9.66 -4.61
N VAL A 167 -7.32 8.73 -3.67
CA VAL A 167 -6.74 8.94 -2.33
C VAL A 167 -5.61 7.94 -2.18
N ARG A 168 -4.37 8.41 -2.29
CA ARG A 168 -3.17 7.57 -2.28
C ARG A 168 -2.80 7.14 -0.87
N ASN A 169 -2.11 6.01 -0.74
CA ASN A 169 -1.64 5.54 0.56
C ASN A 169 -0.28 6.15 0.94
N ILE A 170 -0.27 7.42 1.30
CA ILE A 170 0.92 8.23 1.58
C ILE A 170 1.17 8.32 3.09
N PRO A 171 2.44 8.43 3.57
CA PRO A 171 2.74 8.65 4.98
C PRO A 171 2.24 9.99 5.52
N PRO A 172 1.84 10.08 6.80
CA PRO A 172 1.58 11.35 7.48
C PRO A 172 2.88 12.14 7.70
N LYS A 173 2.74 13.47 7.87
CA LYS A 173 3.84 14.42 8.06
C LYS A 173 4.74 14.11 9.25
N ILE A 174 4.21 13.47 10.28
CA ILE A 174 5.01 13.06 11.46
C ILE A 174 6.21 12.17 11.13
N PHE A 175 6.19 11.48 9.98
CA PHE A 175 7.30 10.66 9.51
C PHE A 175 8.30 11.39 8.64
N PHE A 176 8.08 12.67 8.34
CA PHE A 176 9.00 13.42 7.49
C PHE A 176 10.34 13.65 8.18
N LYS A 177 11.36 13.76 7.36
CA LYS A 177 12.69 14.11 7.82
C LYS A 177 12.83 15.64 7.87
N GLU A 178 13.04 16.19 9.05
CA GLU A 178 13.17 17.64 9.22
C GLU A 178 14.53 18.15 8.73
N GLU A 179 15.60 17.42 9.05
CA GLU A 179 16.97 17.76 8.62
C GLU A 179 17.49 16.80 7.55
N THR A 180 18.07 17.33 6.50
CA THR A 180 18.73 16.55 5.46
C THR A 180 20.20 16.40 5.82
N ILE A 181 20.64 15.17 6.13
CA ILE A 181 22.04 14.86 6.32
C ILE A 181 22.65 14.68 4.93
N SER A 182 23.75 15.40 4.63
CA SER A 182 24.44 15.25 3.34
C SER A 182 24.82 13.79 3.07
N SER A 183 24.66 13.37 1.83
CA SER A 183 24.97 12.02 1.36
C SER A 183 26.43 11.62 1.58
N SER A 184 27.35 12.59 1.60
CA SER A 184 28.77 12.37 1.91
C SER A 184 29.03 11.92 3.36
N LYS A 185 28.08 12.22 4.29
CA LYS A 185 28.17 11.83 5.70
C LYS A 185 27.38 10.57 6.04
N LYS A 186 26.61 10.05 5.08
CA LYS A 186 25.86 8.82 5.24
C LYS A 186 26.72 7.61 4.86
N GLU A 187 26.53 6.51 5.56
CA GLU A 187 27.03 5.21 5.11
C GLU A 187 26.34 4.79 3.80
N ASN A 188 27.03 3.99 3.00
CA ASN A 188 26.48 3.41 1.79
C ASN A 188 25.44 2.33 2.14
N ILE A 189 24.26 2.75 2.57
CA ILE A 189 23.14 1.87 2.86
C ILE A 189 22.09 2.02 1.75
N ILE A 190 21.71 0.90 1.17
CA ILE A 190 20.60 0.76 0.24
C ILE A 190 19.44 0.13 0.98
N VAL A 191 18.22 0.62 0.77
CA VAL A 191 17.01 0.01 1.34
C VAL A 191 16.07 -0.48 0.27
N TRP A 192 15.45 -1.61 0.56
CA TRP A 192 14.28 -2.12 -0.15
C TRP A 192 13.22 -2.53 0.88
N GLN A 193 11.94 -2.18 0.64
CA GLN A 193 10.86 -2.53 1.56
C GLN A 193 9.61 -2.98 0.82
N GLY A 194 8.85 -3.91 1.43
CA GLY A 194 7.61 -4.43 0.88
C GLY A 194 7.45 -5.95 0.99
N ALA A 195 6.52 -6.50 0.22
CA ALA A 195 6.33 -7.94 0.12
C ALA A 195 7.47 -8.57 -0.72
N VAL A 196 8.21 -9.51 -0.12
CA VAL A 196 9.34 -10.22 -0.76
C VAL A 196 8.80 -11.32 -1.67
N ASN A 197 8.21 -10.90 -2.79
CA ASN A 197 7.55 -11.77 -3.76
C ASN A 197 8.27 -11.73 -5.10
N VAL A 198 7.94 -12.67 -5.99
CA VAL A 198 8.43 -12.70 -7.37
C VAL A 198 8.16 -11.37 -8.10
N GLU A 199 8.97 -11.06 -9.10
CA GLU A 199 8.80 -9.91 -9.99
C GLU A 199 9.03 -8.54 -9.32
N ARG A 200 9.55 -8.51 -8.09
CA ARG A 200 9.93 -7.28 -7.38
C ARG A 200 11.37 -6.82 -7.64
N GLY A 201 12.10 -7.52 -8.52
CA GLY A 201 13.49 -7.21 -8.88
C GLY A 201 14.51 -7.49 -7.78
N LEU A 202 14.11 -8.24 -6.74
CA LEU A 202 15.01 -8.58 -5.62
C LEU A 202 16.07 -9.60 -6.01
N GLU A 203 15.75 -10.53 -6.91
CA GLU A 203 16.68 -11.53 -7.41
C GLU A 203 17.87 -10.87 -8.11
N GLU A 204 17.59 -9.89 -8.98
CA GLU A 204 18.59 -9.12 -9.70
C GLU A 204 19.36 -8.18 -8.79
N LEU A 205 18.66 -7.55 -7.83
CA LEU A 205 19.28 -6.67 -6.86
C LEU A 205 20.26 -7.43 -5.96
N CYS A 206 19.89 -8.61 -5.45
CA CYS A 206 20.79 -9.45 -4.65
C CYS A 206 22.02 -9.87 -5.45
N GLU A 207 21.87 -10.24 -6.72
CA GLU A 207 23.01 -10.54 -7.59
C GLU A 207 23.93 -9.32 -7.82
N ALA A 208 23.33 -8.16 -8.06
CA ALA A 208 24.06 -6.92 -8.30
C ALA A 208 24.96 -6.53 -7.12
N MET A 209 24.58 -6.89 -5.88
CA MET A 209 25.35 -6.58 -4.67
C MET A 209 26.77 -7.17 -4.65
N GLN A 210 27.09 -8.16 -5.52
CA GLN A 210 28.46 -8.66 -5.69
C GLN A 210 29.43 -7.54 -6.08
N TRP A 211 28.99 -6.58 -6.88
CA TRP A 211 29.82 -5.49 -7.44
C TRP A 211 29.56 -4.13 -6.79
N ILE A 212 28.73 -4.05 -5.76
CA ILE A 212 28.38 -2.80 -5.09
C ILE A 212 29.06 -2.76 -3.70
N ASP A 213 29.77 -1.67 -3.41
CA ASP A 213 30.33 -1.42 -2.07
C ASP A 213 29.29 -0.67 -1.21
N ALA A 214 28.30 -1.43 -0.74
CA ALA A 214 27.24 -0.94 0.12
C ALA A 214 26.59 -2.09 0.89
N ARG A 215 25.80 -1.76 1.93
CA ARG A 215 24.90 -2.70 2.61
C ARG A 215 23.48 -2.57 2.07
N LEU A 216 22.81 -3.70 1.84
CA LEU A 216 21.40 -3.76 1.44
C LEU A 216 20.55 -4.23 2.62
N LEU A 217 19.59 -3.39 3.03
CA LEU A 217 18.58 -3.74 4.03
C LEU A 217 17.26 -4.09 3.34
N ILE A 218 16.81 -5.34 3.48
CA ILE A 218 15.53 -5.83 2.94
C ILE A 218 14.54 -5.91 4.09
N MET A 219 13.54 -5.02 4.09
CA MET A 219 12.51 -4.90 5.12
C MET A 219 11.18 -5.44 4.59
N GLY A 220 10.85 -6.67 4.96
CA GLY A 220 9.64 -7.34 4.53
C GLY A 220 9.69 -8.85 4.66
N VAL A 221 8.57 -9.47 4.34
CA VAL A 221 8.40 -10.92 4.26
C VAL A 221 7.64 -11.27 2.98
N GLY A 222 7.76 -12.50 2.52
CA GLY A 222 7.07 -12.97 1.30
C GLY A 222 7.54 -14.32 0.85
N ASP A 223 7.00 -14.79 -0.26
CA ASP A 223 7.09 -16.18 -0.69
C ASP A 223 8.50 -16.60 -1.11
N ILE A 224 9.27 -15.66 -1.70
CA ILE A 224 10.63 -15.97 -2.21
C ILE A 224 11.75 -15.67 -1.19
N LYS A 225 11.41 -15.23 0.04
CA LYS A 225 12.44 -14.83 1.03
C LYS A 225 13.44 -15.94 1.30
N SER A 226 12.98 -17.18 1.52
CA SER A 226 13.85 -18.32 1.81
C SER A 226 14.80 -18.65 0.64
N ASP A 227 14.34 -18.47 -0.59
CA ASP A 227 15.17 -18.76 -1.77
C ASP A 227 16.19 -17.65 -2.02
N LEU A 228 15.82 -16.39 -1.73
CA LEU A 228 16.77 -15.29 -1.74
C LEU A 228 17.86 -15.44 -0.66
N GLU A 229 17.50 -15.88 0.55
CA GLU A 229 18.47 -16.14 1.63
C GLU A 229 19.47 -17.24 1.23
N LYS A 230 19.01 -18.33 0.58
CA LYS A 230 19.88 -19.37 0.03
C LYS A 230 20.82 -18.80 -1.06
N LYS A 231 20.28 -17.98 -1.97
CA LYS A 231 21.04 -17.33 -3.05
C LYS A 231 22.12 -16.42 -2.47
N VAL A 232 21.79 -15.58 -1.49
CA VAL A 232 22.74 -14.69 -0.81
C VAL A 232 23.87 -15.49 -0.17
N LYS A 233 23.56 -16.60 0.50
CA LYS A 233 24.57 -17.50 1.07
C LYS A 233 25.46 -18.14 -0.01
N THR A 234 24.90 -18.59 -1.12
CA THR A 234 25.67 -19.16 -2.24
C THR A 234 26.64 -18.15 -2.84
N LEU A 235 26.24 -16.87 -2.87
CA LEU A 235 27.05 -15.76 -3.37
C LEU A 235 28.03 -15.18 -2.31
N GLN A 236 27.99 -15.67 -1.07
CA GLN A 236 28.81 -15.19 0.07
C GLN A 236 28.59 -13.68 0.35
N LEU A 237 27.32 -13.25 0.38
CA LEU A 237 26.95 -11.85 0.55
C LEU A 237 26.21 -11.58 1.88
N GLU A 238 26.29 -12.49 2.86
CA GLU A 238 25.58 -12.35 4.15
C GLU A 238 26.01 -11.10 4.92
N ASP A 239 27.26 -10.67 4.77
CA ASP A 239 27.77 -9.45 5.41
C ASP A 239 27.27 -8.16 4.74
N LYS A 240 26.79 -8.25 3.49
CA LYS A 240 26.27 -7.10 2.73
C LYS A 240 24.75 -7.03 2.68
N ILE A 241 24.03 -8.15 2.71
CA ILE A 241 22.59 -8.23 2.53
C ILE A 241 21.91 -8.72 3.80
N HIS A 242 21.08 -7.87 4.38
CA HIS A 242 20.41 -8.16 5.65
C HIS A 242 18.90 -8.21 5.47
N PHE A 243 18.30 -9.39 5.73
CA PHE A 243 16.85 -9.58 5.76
C PHE A 243 16.30 -9.27 7.15
N LEU A 244 15.69 -8.11 7.33
CA LEU A 244 15.21 -7.64 8.62
C LEU A 244 13.80 -8.15 8.96
N GLY A 245 13.15 -8.84 8.00
CA GLY A 245 11.79 -9.29 8.17
C GLY A 245 10.78 -8.14 8.23
N ARG A 246 9.62 -8.41 8.84
CA ARG A 246 8.57 -7.39 9.01
C ARG A 246 8.88 -6.54 10.24
N LEU A 247 9.04 -5.25 10.03
CA LEU A 247 9.26 -4.27 11.09
C LEU A 247 7.99 -3.47 11.39
N PRO A 248 7.83 -2.95 12.62
CA PRO A 248 6.88 -1.88 12.90
C PRO A 248 7.11 -0.70 11.97
N PHE A 249 6.04 -0.01 11.57
CA PHE A 249 6.12 1.04 10.55
C PHE A 249 7.10 2.16 10.91
N GLU A 250 7.09 2.61 12.15
CA GLU A 250 8.00 3.65 12.65
C GLU A 250 9.48 3.22 12.59
N GLU A 251 9.77 1.98 12.99
CA GLU A 251 11.14 1.43 12.92
C GLU A 251 11.61 1.31 11.47
N MET A 252 10.75 0.85 10.58
CA MET A 252 11.01 0.78 9.14
C MET A 252 11.34 2.16 8.58
N MET A 253 10.54 3.20 8.90
CA MET A 253 10.78 4.57 8.47
C MET A 253 12.10 5.12 9.02
N ASN A 254 12.46 4.82 10.27
CA ASN A 254 13.74 5.26 10.85
C ASN A 254 14.95 4.60 10.17
N LYS A 255 14.85 3.31 9.82
CA LYS A 255 15.89 2.65 9.02
C LYS A 255 15.97 3.23 7.61
N THR A 256 14.84 3.53 7.01
CA THR A 256 14.78 4.17 5.68
C THR A 256 15.45 5.55 5.70
N LYS A 257 15.21 6.38 6.72
CA LYS A 257 15.85 7.70 6.87
C LYS A 257 17.38 7.64 6.89
N SER A 258 17.96 6.56 7.37
CA SER A 258 19.44 6.38 7.41
C SER A 258 20.02 6.01 6.04
N ALA A 259 19.21 5.53 5.11
CA ALA A 259 19.70 5.07 3.81
C ALA A 259 20.18 6.22 2.92
N LYS A 260 21.09 5.88 2.02
CA LYS A 260 21.62 6.77 0.99
C LYS A 260 20.84 6.65 -0.31
N LEU A 261 20.31 5.46 -0.60
CA LEU A 261 19.52 5.15 -1.79
C LEU A 261 18.40 4.15 -1.45
N ALA A 262 17.25 4.33 -2.05
CA ALA A 262 16.13 3.39 -1.95
C ALA A 262 15.81 2.78 -3.33
N ILE A 263 15.38 1.51 -3.33
CA ILE A 263 15.15 0.74 -4.56
C ILE A 263 13.69 0.30 -4.68
N SER A 264 13.09 0.52 -5.84
CA SER A 264 11.78 -0.02 -6.21
C SER A 264 11.74 -0.39 -7.69
N ILE A 265 12.26 -1.55 -8.01
CA ILE A 265 12.44 -2.05 -9.38
C ILE A 265 11.48 -3.18 -9.73
N ASP A 266 10.20 -2.97 -9.44
CA ASP A 266 9.14 -3.93 -9.76
C ASP A 266 9.01 -4.11 -11.28
N LYS A 267 8.75 -5.34 -11.76
CA LYS A 267 8.61 -5.66 -13.19
C LYS A 267 7.15 -5.53 -13.64
N ALA A 268 6.93 -5.04 -14.86
CA ALA A 268 5.59 -4.87 -15.44
C ALA A 268 5.03 -6.20 -16.06
N THR A 269 5.17 -7.31 -15.35
CA THR A 269 4.85 -8.64 -15.88
C THR A 269 3.38 -9.02 -15.77
N ASN A 270 2.61 -8.29 -14.99
CA ASN A 270 1.16 -8.45 -14.89
C ASN A 270 0.46 -7.10 -14.89
N GLY A 271 -0.85 -7.12 -15.23
CA GLY A 271 -1.63 -5.90 -15.37
C GLY A 271 -1.73 -5.07 -14.08
N ASN A 272 -1.71 -5.70 -12.89
CA ASN A 272 -1.79 -4.98 -11.64
C ASN A 272 -0.45 -4.28 -11.31
N TYR A 273 0.70 -4.95 -11.54
CA TYR A 273 2.02 -4.34 -11.31
C TYR A 273 2.31 -3.20 -12.30
N ALA A 274 1.89 -3.35 -13.56
CA ALA A 274 2.11 -2.33 -14.59
C ALA A 274 1.48 -0.97 -14.24
N ILE A 275 0.32 -0.98 -13.57
CA ILE A 275 -0.43 0.21 -13.18
C ILE A 275 -0.30 0.56 -11.69
N SER A 276 0.46 -0.23 -10.93
CA SER A 276 0.56 -0.03 -9.48
C SER A 276 1.34 1.23 -9.13
N LEU A 277 0.93 1.86 -8.03
CA LEU A 277 1.66 2.94 -7.38
C LEU A 277 2.05 2.47 -5.98
N PRO A 278 3.23 1.84 -5.81
CA PRO A 278 3.62 1.23 -4.54
C PRO A 278 3.81 2.28 -3.43
N ASN A 279 3.28 2.02 -2.25
CA ASN A 279 3.38 2.90 -1.08
C ASN A 279 4.84 3.28 -0.74
N LYS A 280 5.78 2.35 -0.93
CA LYS A 280 7.21 2.53 -0.64
C LYS A 280 7.82 3.76 -1.34
N ILE A 281 7.32 4.15 -2.53
CA ILE A 281 7.80 5.36 -3.22
C ILE A 281 7.55 6.59 -2.34
N PHE A 282 6.35 6.72 -1.79
CA PHE A 282 5.99 7.84 -0.92
C PHE A 282 6.70 7.77 0.43
N GLU A 283 6.96 6.56 0.94
CA GLU A 283 7.70 6.34 2.18
C GLU A 283 9.17 6.78 2.03
N TYR A 284 9.79 6.47 0.87
CA TYR A 284 11.13 6.94 0.53
C TYR A 284 11.19 8.47 0.38
N ILE A 285 10.21 9.06 -0.32
CA ILE A 285 10.09 10.52 -0.48
C ILE A 285 9.93 11.19 0.89
N ALA A 286 9.04 10.67 1.76
CA ALA A 286 8.84 11.18 3.12
C ALA A 286 10.10 11.12 3.99
N CYS A 287 10.96 10.12 3.74
CA CYS A 287 12.27 9.98 4.39
C CYS A 287 13.38 10.83 3.75
N SER A 288 13.09 11.60 2.70
CA SER A 288 14.08 12.35 1.91
C SER A 288 15.22 11.45 1.40
N VAL A 289 14.88 10.26 0.89
CA VAL A 289 15.81 9.29 0.33
C VAL A 289 15.61 9.20 -1.17
N PRO A 290 16.66 9.47 -1.99
CA PRO A 290 16.64 9.28 -3.42
C PRO A 290 16.20 7.88 -3.83
N VAL A 291 15.43 7.74 -4.92
CA VAL A 291 14.92 6.44 -5.37
C VAL A 291 15.48 6.03 -6.74
N LEU A 292 15.80 4.75 -6.88
CA LEU A 292 15.99 4.12 -8.19
C LEU A 292 14.78 3.22 -8.45
N VAL A 293 14.05 3.49 -9.54
CA VAL A 293 12.73 2.90 -9.78
C VAL A 293 12.61 2.35 -11.20
N SER A 294 11.77 1.32 -11.37
CA SER A 294 11.31 0.93 -12.71
C SER A 294 10.43 2.04 -13.30
N PRO A 295 10.51 2.29 -14.63
CA PRO A 295 9.73 3.34 -15.31
C PRO A 295 8.27 2.91 -15.54
N LEU A 296 7.58 2.42 -14.48
CA LEU A 296 6.16 2.10 -14.51
C LEU A 296 5.34 3.38 -14.57
N GLN A 297 4.21 3.35 -15.26
CA GLN A 297 3.42 4.52 -15.63
C GLN A 297 3.16 5.49 -14.45
N GLU A 298 2.58 5.01 -13.37
CA GLU A 298 2.23 5.86 -12.22
C GLU A 298 3.46 6.30 -11.41
N ILE A 299 4.49 5.45 -11.32
CA ILE A 299 5.77 5.80 -10.69
C ILE A 299 6.46 6.91 -11.48
N LYS A 300 6.48 6.77 -12.82
CA LYS A 300 7.10 7.74 -13.71
C LYS A 300 6.52 9.13 -13.53
N LEU A 301 5.19 9.26 -13.45
CA LEU A 301 4.52 10.53 -13.22
C LEU A 301 4.98 11.22 -11.92
N ILE A 302 5.19 10.47 -10.85
CA ILE A 302 5.65 11.03 -9.57
C ILE A 302 7.13 11.41 -9.66
N VAL A 303 7.97 10.50 -10.13
CA VAL A 303 9.43 10.71 -10.14
C VAL A 303 9.84 11.84 -11.10
N GLU A 304 9.21 11.94 -12.27
CA GLU A 304 9.46 13.04 -13.22
C GLU A 304 8.95 14.39 -12.69
N LYS A 305 7.72 14.40 -12.15
CA LYS A 305 7.13 15.65 -11.63
C LYS A 305 7.94 16.29 -10.51
N TYR A 306 8.48 15.46 -9.62
CA TYR A 306 9.13 15.93 -8.40
C TYR A 306 10.65 15.71 -8.40
N GLU A 307 11.21 15.15 -9.46
CA GLU A 307 12.64 14.85 -9.62
C GLU A 307 13.24 14.13 -8.39
N THR A 308 12.51 13.10 -7.89
CA THR A 308 12.81 12.41 -6.64
C THR A 308 13.72 11.21 -6.80
N GLY A 309 14.18 10.89 -8.02
CA GLY A 309 15.01 9.72 -8.27
C GLY A 309 15.40 9.54 -9.72
N GLU A 310 15.88 8.34 -10.03
CA GLU A 310 16.25 7.91 -11.37
C GLU A 310 15.48 6.65 -11.80
N PHE A 311 15.39 6.48 -13.12
CA PHE A 311 14.79 5.28 -13.69
C PHE A 311 15.84 4.20 -13.93
N LEU A 312 15.45 2.97 -13.64
CA LEU A 312 16.23 1.79 -13.96
C LEU A 312 16.45 1.69 -15.47
N SER A 313 17.71 1.51 -15.87
CA SER A 313 18.11 1.32 -17.26
C SER A 313 18.09 -0.14 -17.73
N SER A 314 18.39 -1.07 -16.83
CA SER A 314 18.48 -2.50 -17.14
C SER A 314 18.25 -3.35 -15.90
N TYR A 315 17.60 -4.52 -16.07
CA TYR A 315 17.51 -5.55 -15.03
C TYR A 315 18.73 -6.49 -15.00
N ASN A 316 19.67 -6.34 -15.94
CA ASN A 316 20.91 -7.12 -15.88
C ASN A 316 21.66 -6.76 -14.60
N PRO A 317 22.07 -7.73 -13.75
CA PRO A 317 22.69 -7.46 -12.47
C PRO A 317 23.97 -6.62 -12.54
N GLN A 318 24.80 -6.79 -13.57
CA GLN A 318 26.03 -6.01 -13.73
C GLN A 318 25.74 -4.55 -14.13
N ASP A 319 24.75 -4.33 -15.02
CA ASP A 319 24.34 -2.97 -15.42
C ASP A 319 23.66 -2.26 -14.24
N LEU A 320 22.79 -2.97 -13.50
CA LEU A 320 22.17 -2.48 -12.27
C LEU A 320 23.23 -2.06 -11.24
N ALA A 321 24.26 -2.91 -11.06
CA ALA A 321 25.37 -2.60 -10.16
C ALA A 321 26.13 -1.34 -10.58
N LYS A 322 26.44 -1.18 -11.86
CA LYS A 322 27.08 0.04 -12.39
C LYS A 322 26.21 1.27 -12.14
N GLN A 323 24.91 1.20 -12.42
CA GLN A 323 24.00 2.32 -12.20
C GLN A 323 23.92 2.71 -10.71
N ILE A 324 23.75 1.73 -9.82
CA ILE A 324 23.71 1.97 -8.37
C ILE A 324 25.04 2.57 -7.87
N THR A 325 26.18 2.01 -8.29
CA THR A 325 27.51 2.51 -7.90
C THR A 325 27.73 3.95 -8.34
N ASN A 326 27.35 4.29 -9.58
CA ASN A 326 27.44 5.66 -10.09
C ASN A 326 26.58 6.63 -9.28
N LEU A 327 25.36 6.21 -8.88
CA LEU A 327 24.51 7.02 -8.02
C LEU A 327 25.12 7.21 -6.62
N LEU A 328 25.57 6.14 -5.97
CA LEU A 328 26.15 6.19 -4.62
C LEU A 328 27.41 7.07 -4.55
N ASN A 329 28.19 7.14 -5.63
CA ASN A 329 29.40 7.95 -5.73
C ASN A 329 29.13 9.42 -6.07
N ASN A 330 27.92 9.76 -6.53
CA ASN A 330 27.56 11.13 -6.87
C ASN A 330 26.77 11.83 -5.74
N ASN A 331 27.48 12.21 -4.68
CA ASN A 331 26.87 12.86 -3.51
C ASN A 331 26.11 14.13 -3.85
N ILE A 332 26.61 14.94 -4.80
CA ILE A 332 25.95 16.19 -5.21
C ILE A 332 24.57 15.88 -5.78
N LYS A 333 24.49 14.90 -6.67
CA LYS A 333 23.22 14.48 -7.27
C LYS A 333 22.27 13.91 -6.23
N LEU A 334 22.75 13.05 -5.32
CA LEU A 334 21.94 12.48 -4.27
C LEU A 334 21.41 13.55 -3.31
N ASP A 335 22.21 14.55 -2.96
CA ASP A 335 21.79 15.66 -2.09
C ASP A 335 20.72 16.51 -2.76
N LEU A 336 20.84 16.78 -4.08
CA LEU A 336 19.83 17.49 -4.86
C LEU A 336 18.51 16.71 -4.87
N ILE A 337 18.56 15.41 -5.17
CA ILE A 337 17.36 14.55 -5.19
C ILE A 337 16.72 14.46 -3.80
N ALA A 338 17.53 14.33 -2.73
CA ALA A 338 17.04 14.30 -1.36
C ALA A 338 16.28 15.59 -0.98
N GLU A 339 16.79 16.76 -1.42
CA GLU A 339 16.09 18.03 -1.19
C GLU A 339 14.80 18.13 -2.01
N ASN A 340 14.78 17.59 -3.23
CA ASN A 340 13.55 17.46 -4.02
C ASN A 340 12.53 16.54 -3.35
N CYS A 341 12.96 15.41 -2.79
CA CYS A 341 12.10 14.53 -1.98
C CYS A 341 11.48 15.29 -0.79
N LYS A 342 12.27 16.10 -0.09
CA LYS A 342 11.80 16.91 1.04
C LYS A 342 10.75 17.95 0.62
N LYS A 343 10.93 18.57 -0.55
CA LYS A 343 9.93 19.50 -1.12
C LYS A 343 8.67 18.73 -1.53
N ALA A 344 8.82 17.60 -2.23
CA ALA A 344 7.71 16.77 -2.68
C ALA A 344 6.88 16.23 -1.51
N ALA A 345 7.51 15.85 -0.39
CA ALA A 345 6.82 15.34 0.79
C ALA A 345 5.79 16.34 1.36
N LYS A 346 6.03 17.67 1.23
CA LYS A 346 5.06 18.69 1.68
C LYS A 346 3.72 18.62 0.94
N GLU A 347 3.75 18.23 -0.33
CA GLU A 347 2.54 18.00 -1.15
C GLU A 347 2.04 16.57 -1.02
N LEU A 348 2.96 15.60 -1.02
CA LEU A 348 2.69 14.16 -0.95
C LEU A 348 2.63 13.71 0.51
N CYS A 349 1.58 14.08 1.22
CA CYS A 349 1.33 13.72 2.61
C CYS A 349 -0.13 13.33 2.84
N TRP A 350 -0.36 12.50 3.85
CA TRP A 350 -1.70 12.02 4.18
C TRP A 350 -2.68 13.16 4.47
N GLU A 351 -2.25 14.18 5.16
CA GLU A 351 -3.06 15.36 5.53
C GLU A 351 -3.62 16.10 4.30
N ASN A 352 -2.97 15.99 3.14
CA ASN A 352 -3.50 16.52 1.89
C ASN A 352 -4.50 15.53 1.25
N GLU A 353 -4.21 14.22 1.29
CA GLU A 353 -5.10 13.18 0.75
C GLU A 353 -6.43 13.10 1.53
N GLU A 354 -6.41 13.13 2.86
CA GLU A 354 -7.60 13.02 3.70
C GLU A 354 -8.61 14.17 3.48
N THR A 355 -8.18 15.29 2.93
CA THR A 355 -9.09 16.39 2.58
C THR A 355 -10.19 15.95 1.61
N GLN A 356 -9.90 14.98 0.73
CA GLN A 356 -10.90 14.42 -0.18
C GLN A 356 -11.94 13.58 0.60
N ILE A 357 -11.48 12.86 1.62
CA ILE A 357 -12.35 12.08 2.51
C ILE A 357 -13.31 13.02 3.23
N PHE A 358 -12.79 14.10 3.82
CA PHE A 358 -13.59 15.10 4.55
C PHE A 358 -14.63 15.78 3.66
N LYS A 359 -14.24 16.19 2.45
CA LYS A 359 -15.16 16.77 1.47
C LYS A 359 -16.29 15.80 1.11
N THR A 360 -15.96 14.53 0.91
CA THR A 360 -16.93 13.49 0.56
C THR A 360 -17.91 13.23 1.71
N ILE A 361 -17.41 13.05 2.95
CA ILE A 361 -18.29 12.88 4.12
C ILE A 361 -19.23 14.07 4.26
N LYS A 362 -18.73 15.29 4.15
CA LYS A 362 -19.56 16.52 4.23
C LYS A 362 -20.64 16.58 3.16
N GLN A 363 -20.38 16.05 1.97
CA GLN A 363 -21.40 15.97 0.91
C GLN A 363 -22.48 14.93 1.22
N LEU A 364 -22.09 13.79 1.81
CA LEU A 364 -23.00 12.71 2.18
C LEU A 364 -23.77 12.98 3.47
N GLU A 365 -23.43 14.01 4.22
CA GLU A 365 -24.16 14.44 5.42
C GLU A 365 -25.41 15.26 5.11
N LYS A 366 -25.51 15.79 3.91
CA LYS A 366 -26.68 16.55 3.39
C LYS A 366 -27.79 15.62 2.95
#